data_aa7df1e464acb6d9094f8404bc0bc5f7
#
_entry.id   aa7df1e464acb6d9094f8404bc0bc5f7
#
_cell.length_a   1.000
_cell.length_b   1.000
_cell.length_c   1.000
_cell.angle_alpha   90.00
_cell.angle_beta   90.00
_cell.angle_gamma   90.00
#
_symmetry.space_group_name_H-M   'P 1'
#
loop_
_entity.id
_entity.type
_entity.pdbx_description
1 polymer ?
#
loop_
_entity_poly.entity_id
_entity_poly.type
_entity_poly.pdbx_seq_one_letter_code
_entity_poly.pdbx_strand_id
1 'polypeptide(L)'
;MKHQVKRYHDISCGHRVVGHESCCSRLHGHNYRVHFTCESEYSDNVKNGLDHVGRVIDFGEVKSKLCMWLENNWDHKFIAWNNDALSKKLAQVEFNHSDIDTSDNNSFVFVPFNPTAENMAQYLVDVIGPQQLNGTGITLTSVTIEETRKCSVSYGN
;
A
#
# COMPACT_ATOMS: atom_id res chain seq x y z
N MET A 1 -18.62 5.82 20.03
CA MET A 1 -17.20 6.20 19.80
C MET A 1 -16.37 4.94 19.70
N LYS A 2 -15.36 4.94 18.86
CA LYS A 2 -14.47 3.79 18.63
C LYS A 2 -13.01 4.17 18.84
N HIS A 3 -12.23 3.24 19.32
CA HIS A 3 -10.77 3.38 19.32
C HIS A 3 -10.21 3.10 17.94
N GLN A 4 -9.24 3.90 17.52
CA GLN A 4 -8.51 3.72 16.29
C GLN A 4 -7.03 3.53 16.61
N VAL A 5 -6.41 2.53 15.98
CA VAL A 5 -4.96 2.36 15.98
C VAL A 5 -4.40 2.87 14.67
N LYS A 6 -3.36 3.69 14.75
CA LYS A 6 -2.69 4.24 13.58
C LYS A 6 -1.21 3.91 13.63
N ARG A 7 -0.69 3.47 12.49
CA ARG A 7 0.73 3.27 12.28
C ARG A 7 1.09 3.64 10.85
N TYR A 8 2.24 4.26 10.65
CA TYR A 8 2.75 4.51 9.30
C TYR A 8 3.97 3.66 8.97
N HIS A 9 4.22 3.54 7.67
CA HIS A 9 5.42 2.93 7.12
C HIS A 9 5.91 3.74 5.93
N ASP A 10 7.23 3.87 5.78
CA ASP A 10 7.86 4.59 4.69
C ASP A 10 8.39 3.59 3.66
N ILE A 11 8.08 3.84 2.39
CA ILE A 11 8.59 3.07 1.25
C ILE A 11 9.06 4.02 0.16
N SER A 12 10.00 3.55 -0.65
CA SER A 12 10.44 4.24 -1.86
C SER A 12 10.01 3.42 -3.06
N CYS A 13 9.17 3.97 -3.92
CA CYS A 13 8.79 3.27 -5.14
C CYS A 13 8.62 4.23 -6.31
N GLY A 14 8.80 3.68 -7.53
CA GLY A 14 8.56 4.39 -8.76
C GLY A 14 7.16 4.17 -9.28
N HIS A 15 6.71 5.06 -10.11
CA HIS A 15 5.46 4.94 -10.85
C HIS A 15 5.42 5.92 -12.03
N ARG A 16 4.39 5.78 -12.84
CA ARG A 16 3.94 6.82 -13.76
C ARG A 16 2.42 6.80 -13.83
N VAL A 17 1.82 7.97 -13.98
CA VAL A 17 0.37 8.09 -14.13
C VAL A 17 0.06 8.14 -15.63
N VAL A 18 -0.47 7.05 -16.15
CA VAL A 18 -0.79 6.93 -17.58
C VAL A 18 -1.91 7.90 -17.95
N GLY A 19 -1.68 8.71 -18.98
CA GLY A 19 -2.65 9.69 -19.45
C GLY A 19 -2.62 11.02 -18.70
N HIS A 20 -1.71 11.19 -17.75
CA HIS A 20 -1.55 12.48 -17.07
C HIS A 20 -1.04 13.53 -18.06
N GLU A 21 -1.59 14.73 -17.98
CA GLU A 21 -1.30 15.85 -18.89
C GLU A 21 0.05 16.54 -18.63
N SER A 22 0.72 16.22 -17.54
CA SER A 22 1.95 16.87 -17.13
C SER A 22 3.03 15.84 -16.71
N CYS A 23 3.99 16.27 -15.88
CA CYS A 23 5.18 15.50 -15.52
C CYS A 23 4.90 14.15 -14.85
N CYS A 24 3.76 13.96 -14.21
CA CYS A 24 3.41 12.68 -13.58
C CYS A 24 3.23 11.53 -14.59
N SER A 25 3.11 11.82 -15.89
CA SER A 25 3.13 10.80 -16.94
C SER A 25 4.52 10.21 -17.19
N ARG A 26 5.57 10.85 -16.67
CA ARG A 26 6.94 10.40 -16.80
C ARG A 26 7.28 9.34 -15.76
N LEU A 27 8.32 8.57 -16.04
CA LEU A 27 8.90 7.66 -15.06
C LEU A 27 9.53 8.47 -13.92
N HIS A 28 9.07 8.27 -12.71
CA HIS A 28 9.59 8.96 -11.52
C HIS A 28 9.29 8.16 -10.28
N GLY A 29 9.64 8.65 -9.12
CA GLY A 29 9.37 7.99 -7.85
C GLY A 29 9.24 8.97 -6.71
N HIS A 30 8.76 8.44 -5.59
CA HIS A 30 8.56 9.17 -4.35
C HIS A 30 8.98 8.33 -3.15
N ASN A 31 9.28 9.01 -2.06
CA ASN A 31 9.31 8.41 -0.73
C ASN A 31 7.91 8.55 -0.14
N TYR A 32 7.11 7.49 -0.27
CA TYR A 32 5.75 7.48 0.25
C TYR A 32 5.73 7.22 1.74
N ARG A 33 4.90 7.96 2.46
CA ARG A 33 4.52 7.58 3.82
C ARG A 33 3.09 7.09 3.81
N VAL A 34 2.90 5.86 4.21
CA VAL A 34 1.60 5.20 4.20
C VAL A 34 1.12 5.04 5.63
N HIS A 35 0.01 5.71 5.97
CA HIS A 35 -0.62 5.64 7.28
C HIS A 35 -1.78 4.66 7.22
N PHE A 36 -1.76 3.67 8.10
CA PHE A 36 -2.84 2.71 8.28
C PHE A 36 -3.67 3.09 9.50
N THR A 37 -5.00 3.09 9.36
CA THR A 37 -5.94 3.25 10.46
C THR A 37 -6.77 1.99 10.60
N CYS A 38 -6.70 1.35 11.77
CA CYS A 38 -7.38 0.10 12.08
C CYS A 38 -8.38 0.28 13.21
N GLU A 39 -9.51 -0.41 13.09
CA GLU A 39 -10.57 -0.48 14.12
C GLU A 39 -10.98 -1.93 14.36
N SER A 40 -11.54 -2.20 15.53
CA SER A 40 -12.17 -3.47 15.81
C SER A 40 -13.50 -3.61 15.07
N GLU A 41 -13.78 -4.78 14.52
CA GLU A 41 -15.08 -5.13 13.93
C GLU A 41 -16.19 -5.29 14.99
N TYR A 42 -15.79 -5.54 16.23
CA TYR A 42 -16.76 -5.79 17.31
C TYR A 42 -17.42 -4.50 17.74
N SER A 43 -18.75 -4.51 17.67
CA SER A 43 -19.57 -3.43 18.22
C SER A 43 -19.57 -3.43 19.75
N ASP A 44 -20.04 -2.35 20.33
CA ASP A 44 -19.96 -1.87 21.72
C ASP A 44 -20.25 -2.87 22.85
N ASN A 45 -20.63 -4.11 22.55
CA ASN A 45 -21.16 -5.04 23.56
C ASN A 45 -20.12 -5.98 24.17
N VAL A 46 -18.87 -6.01 23.63
CA VAL A 46 -17.81 -6.84 24.19
C VAL A 46 -16.58 -5.98 24.36
N LYS A 47 -16.35 -5.49 25.57
CA LYS A 47 -15.15 -4.72 25.97
C LYS A 47 -14.82 -3.52 25.06
N ASN A 48 -15.82 -2.87 24.49
CA ASN A 48 -15.67 -1.70 23.61
C ASN A 48 -14.71 -1.96 22.41
N GLY A 49 -14.67 -3.19 21.92
CA GLY A 49 -13.77 -3.59 20.83
C GLY A 49 -12.32 -3.76 21.22
N LEU A 50 -12.03 -3.82 22.52
CA LEU A 50 -10.66 -4.00 23.03
C LEU A 50 -10.41 -5.46 23.45
N ASP A 51 -9.17 -5.89 23.35
CA ASP A 51 -8.72 -7.20 23.80
C ASP A 51 -8.61 -7.28 25.34
N HIS A 52 -8.11 -8.41 25.85
CA HIS A 52 -8.01 -8.68 27.29
C HIS A 52 -7.06 -7.74 28.05
N VAL A 53 -6.17 -7.05 27.35
CA VAL A 53 -5.26 -6.05 27.96
C VAL A 53 -5.64 -4.61 27.60
N GLY A 54 -6.75 -4.42 26.87
CA GLY A 54 -7.27 -3.10 26.53
C GLY A 54 -6.75 -2.52 25.21
N ARG A 55 -6.38 -3.35 24.24
CA ARG A 55 -5.88 -2.91 22.92
C ARG A 55 -6.90 -3.21 21.83
N VAL A 56 -6.95 -2.38 20.80
CA VAL A 56 -7.59 -2.71 19.51
C VAL A 56 -6.83 -3.83 18.84
N ILE A 57 -5.54 -3.62 18.64
CA ILE A 57 -4.56 -4.56 18.08
C ILE A 57 -3.18 -4.13 18.54
N ASP A 58 -2.25 -5.07 18.66
CA ASP A 58 -0.87 -4.75 18.95
C ASP A 58 -0.21 -3.99 17.79
N PHE A 59 0.56 -2.95 18.10
CA PHE A 59 1.26 -2.18 17.06
C PHE A 59 2.24 -3.03 16.25
N GLY A 60 2.84 -4.06 16.87
CA GLY A 60 3.70 -5.02 16.21
C GLY A 60 2.96 -5.88 15.18
N GLU A 61 1.68 -6.18 15.42
CA GLU A 61 0.85 -6.89 14.43
C GLU A 61 0.49 -6.01 13.25
N VAL A 62 0.21 -4.73 13.47
CA VAL A 62 0.02 -3.77 12.36
C VAL A 62 1.29 -3.72 11.51
N LYS A 63 2.46 -3.69 12.14
CA LYS A 63 3.73 -3.73 11.44
C LYS A 63 3.88 -5.01 10.61
N SER A 64 3.74 -6.17 11.23
CA SER A 64 3.99 -7.46 10.56
C SER A 64 3.00 -7.75 9.44
N LYS A 65 1.74 -7.33 9.60
CA LYS A 65 0.67 -7.63 8.64
C LYS A 65 0.52 -6.60 7.52
N LEU A 66 0.68 -5.32 7.82
CA LEU A 66 0.45 -4.24 6.88
C LEU A 66 1.75 -3.55 6.43
N CYS A 67 2.58 -3.12 7.37
CA CYS A 67 3.82 -2.45 7.03
C CYS A 67 4.78 -3.37 6.26
N MET A 68 4.94 -4.60 6.71
CA MET A 68 5.82 -5.56 6.05
C MET A 68 5.26 -6.06 4.72
N TRP A 69 3.94 -5.99 4.52
CA TRP A 69 3.38 -6.23 3.19
C TRP A 69 3.88 -5.19 2.18
N LEU A 70 3.90 -3.90 2.55
CA LEU A 70 4.47 -2.84 1.72
C LEU A 70 5.95 -3.08 1.43
N GLU A 71 6.71 -3.41 2.49
CA GLU A 71 8.14 -3.70 2.40
C GLU A 71 8.44 -4.83 1.42
N ASN A 72 7.65 -5.90 1.49
CA ASN A 72 7.88 -7.10 0.70
C ASN A 72 7.33 -7.03 -0.73
N ASN A 73 6.37 -6.14 -1.00
CA ASN A 73 5.68 -6.10 -2.28
C ASN A 73 5.90 -4.83 -3.10
N TRP A 74 6.03 -3.67 -2.45
CA TRP A 74 6.08 -2.38 -3.13
C TRP A 74 7.38 -1.61 -2.93
N ASP A 75 8.06 -1.79 -1.80
CA ASP A 75 9.28 -1.04 -1.53
C ASP A 75 10.39 -1.39 -2.53
N HIS A 76 11.05 -0.36 -3.06
CA HIS A 76 12.08 -0.47 -4.09
C HIS A 76 11.58 -1.13 -5.39
N LYS A 77 10.29 -1.00 -5.68
CA LYS A 77 9.68 -1.46 -6.93
C LYS A 77 9.16 -0.29 -7.75
N PHE A 78 8.97 -0.54 -9.04
CA PHE A 78 8.21 0.33 -9.93
C PHE A 78 6.79 -0.21 -10.04
N ILE A 79 5.81 0.53 -9.50
CA ILE A 79 4.41 0.15 -9.53
C ILE A 79 3.85 0.57 -10.88
N ALA A 80 3.42 -0.39 -11.67
CA ALA A 80 2.98 -0.17 -13.04
C ALA A 80 1.55 -0.68 -13.25
N TRP A 81 0.75 0.08 -13.98
CA TRP A 81 -0.54 -0.40 -14.42
C TRP A 81 -0.39 -1.52 -15.44
N ASN A 82 -1.13 -2.61 -15.28
CA ASN A 82 -1.06 -3.75 -16.20
C ASN A 82 -1.51 -3.43 -17.64
N ASN A 83 -2.14 -2.25 -17.88
CA ASN A 83 -2.47 -1.72 -19.21
C ASN A 83 -1.43 -0.73 -19.75
N ASP A 84 -0.33 -0.49 -19.03
CA ASP A 84 0.73 0.41 -19.47
C ASP A 84 1.70 -0.31 -20.39
N ALA A 85 1.58 -0.08 -21.70
CA ALA A 85 2.42 -0.69 -22.71
C ALA A 85 3.91 -0.34 -22.56
N LEU A 86 4.24 0.88 -22.14
CA LEU A 86 5.62 1.30 -21.91
C LEU A 86 6.26 0.48 -20.78
N SER A 87 5.56 0.39 -19.64
CA SER A 87 6.07 -0.37 -18.49
C SER A 87 6.25 -1.86 -18.82
N LYS A 88 5.33 -2.43 -19.60
CA LYS A 88 5.45 -3.83 -20.07
C LYS A 88 6.71 -4.03 -20.93
N LYS A 89 6.99 -3.09 -21.82
CA LYS A 89 8.22 -3.15 -22.65
C LYS A 89 9.48 -3.01 -21.79
N LEU A 90 9.49 -2.10 -20.83
CA LEU A 90 10.63 -1.91 -19.95
C LEU A 90 10.87 -3.15 -19.07
N ALA A 91 9.83 -3.77 -18.55
CA ALA A 91 9.94 -5.01 -17.81
C ALA A 91 10.51 -6.15 -18.66
N GLN A 92 10.12 -6.22 -19.94
CA GLN A 92 10.67 -7.21 -20.87
C GLN A 92 12.15 -6.96 -21.17
N VAL A 93 12.55 -5.70 -21.33
CA VAL A 93 13.97 -5.33 -21.50
C VAL A 93 14.77 -5.74 -20.27
N GLU A 94 14.28 -5.44 -19.07
CA GLU A 94 14.92 -5.85 -17.82
C GLU A 94 15.08 -7.39 -17.74
N PHE A 95 14.01 -8.11 -18.01
CA PHE A 95 14.00 -9.58 -18.01
C PHE A 95 15.03 -10.18 -18.96
N ASN A 96 15.24 -9.56 -20.12
CA ASN A 96 16.19 -10.01 -21.14
C ASN A 96 17.64 -9.58 -20.87
N HIS A 97 17.89 -8.77 -19.84
CA HIS A 97 19.21 -8.26 -19.52
C HIS A 97 19.98 -9.26 -18.66
N SER A 98 21.14 -9.71 -19.16
CA SER A 98 21.87 -10.85 -18.57
C SER A 98 22.58 -10.56 -17.25
N ASP A 99 22.81 -9.28 -16.92
CA ASP A 99 23.49 -8.87 -15.68
C ASP A 99 22.52 -8.51 -14.56
N ILE A 100 21.21 -8.60 -14.82
CA ILE A 100 20.18 -8.38 -13.80
C ILE A 100 19.73 -9.75 -13.26
N ASP A 101 19.83 -9.92 -11.95
CA ASP A 101 19.32 -11.11 -11.30
C ASP A 101 17.80 -11.09 -11.31
N THR A 102 17.20 -11.93 -12.13
CA THR A 102 15.74 -12.07 -12.26
C THR A 102 15.18 -13.19 -11.39
N SER A 103 16.01 -13.87 -10.59
CA SER A 103 15.58 -15.02 -9.78
C SER A 103 14.61 -14.61 -8.68
N ASP A 104 14.72 -13.38 -8.15
CA ASP A 104 13.90 -12.90 -7.06
C ASP A 104 13.04 -11.69 -7.42
N ASN A 105 13.37 -10.96 -8.46
CA ASN A 105 12.72 -9.68 -8.68
C ASN A 105 13.02 -9.03 -10.00
N ASN A 106 12.04 -8.94 -10.81
CA ASN A 106 11.93 -7.82 -11.70
C ASN A 106 11.66 -6.55 -10.86
N SER A 107 12.11 -5.39 -11.32
CA SER A 107 11.85 -4.10 -10.68
C SER A 107 10.38 -3.71 -10.74
N PHE A 108 9.56 -4.41 -11.52
CA PHE A 108 8.18 -4.02 -11.80
C PHE A 108 7.18 -4.87 -11.01
N VAL A 109 6.22 -4.18 -10.40
CA VAL A 109 5.01 -4.78 -9.85
C VAL A 109 3.83 -4.28 -10.69
N PHE A 110 3.13 -5.19 -11.35
CA PHE A 110 1.96 -4.83 -12.15
C PHE A 110 0.70 -4.92 -11.30
N VAL A 111 -0.08 -3.84 -11.32
CA VAL A 111 -1.32 -3.68 -10.57
C VAL A 111 -2.49 -3.46 -11.53
N PRO A 112 -3.73 -3.79 -11.12
CA PRO A 112 -4.91 -3.67 -11.98
C PRO A 112 -5.48 -2.26 -12.03
N PHE A 113 -4.69 -1.23 -11.73
CA PHE A 113 -5.11 0.16 -11.70
C PHE A 113 -3.96 1.08 -12.14
N ASN A 114 -4.31 2.27 -12.58
CA ASN A 114 -3.34 3.33 -12.81
C ASN A 114 -2.78 3.78 -11.43
N PRO A 115 -1.47 3.72 -11.18
CA PRO A 115 -0.90 3.83 -9.84
C PRO A 115 -0.83 5.29 -9.32
N THR A 116 -1.97 5.93 -9.25
CA THR A 116 -2.15 7.17 -8.50
C THR A 116 -2.17 6.88 -6.99
N ALA A 117 -1.89 7.86 -6.16
CA ALA A 117 -1.99 7.71 -4.70
C ALA A 117 -3.42 7.33 -4.27
N GLU A 118 -4.43 7.85 -4.96
CA GLU A 118 -5.85 7.54 -4.76
C GLU A 118 -6.12 6.05 -4.96
N ASN A 119 -5.72 5.51 -6.09
CA ASN A 119 -5.93 4.10 -6.42
C ASN A 119 -5.10 3.17 -5.55
N MET A 120 -3.88 3.58 -5.21
CA MET A 120 -3.03 2.81 -4.28
C MET A 120 -3.68 2.73 -2.89
N ALA A 121 -4.16 3.85 -2.35
CA ALA A 121 -4.83 3.89 -1.05
C ALA A 121 -6.10 3.02 -1.05
N GLN A 122 -6.91 3.11 -2.09
CA GLN A 122 -8.11 2.29 -2.24
C GLN A 122 -7.78 0.81 -2.29
N TYR A 123 -6.79 0.42 -3.06
CA TYR A 123 -6.38 -0.99 -3.16
C TYR A 123 -5.91 -1.55 -1.81
N LEU A 124 -5.19 -0.76 -1.04
CA LEU A 124 -4.75 -1.16 0.29
C LEU A 124 -5.94 -1.40 1.23
N VAL A 125 -6.94 -0.52 1.21
CA VAL A 125 -8.13 -0.66 2.07
C VAL A 125 -9.03 -1.80 1.60
N ASP A 126 -9.33 -1.86 0.30
CA ASP A 126 -10.38 -2.75 -0.22
C ASP A 126 -9.88 -4.18 -0.46
N VAL A 127 -8.58 -4.36 -0.72
CA VAL A 127 -8.02 -5.67 -1.10
C VAL A 127 -7.00 -6.16 -0.07
N ILE A 128 -5.96 -5.39 0.19
CA ILE A 128 -4.83 -5.86 1.01
C ILE A 128 -5.21 -5.91 2.50
N GLY A 129 -5.92 -4.91 3.00
CA GLY A 129 -6.39 -4.90 4.38
C GLY A 129 -7.19 -6.15 4.74
N PRO A 130 -8.25 -6.49 4.00
CA PRO A 130 -9.03 -7.71 4.24
C PRO A 130 -8.20 -9.00 4.16
N GLN A 131 -7.27 -9.09 3.23
CA GLN A 131 -6.40 -10.25 3.09
C GLN A 131 -5.46 -10.41 4.29
N GLN A 132 -4.78 -9.33 4.66
CA GLN A 132 -3.75 -9.36 5.71
C GLN A 132 -4.33 -9.43 7.13
N LEU A 133 -5.52 -8.90 7.34
CA LEU A 133 -6.19 -8.86 8.65
C LEU A 133 -7.25 -9.95 8.81
N ASN A 134 -7.36 -10.86 7.86
CA ASN A 134 -8.33 -11.95 7.90
C ASN A 134 -8.20 -12.76 9.20
N GLY A 135 -9.32 -12.99 9.88
CA GLY A 135 -9.38 -13.76 11.12
C GLY A 135 -8.96 -13.01 12.39
N THR A 136 -8.53 -11.76 12.28
CA THR A 136 -8.12 -10.96 13.45
C THR A 136 -9.28 -10.26 14.16
N GLY A 137 -10.41 -10.07 13.49
CA GLY A 137 -11.51 -9.22 13.97
C GLY A 137 -11.19 -7.72 13.89
N ILE A 138 -10.18 -7.36 13.09
CA ILE A 138 -9.75 -5.98 12.87
C ILE A 138 -9.95 -5.60 11.41
N THR A 139 -10.41 -4.38 11.19
CA THR A 139 -10.61 -3.80 9.87
C THR A 139 -9.64 -2.66 9.64
N LEU A 140 -8.99 -2.66 8.48
CA LEU A 140 -8.30 -1.49 7.98
C LEU A 140 -9.36 -0.53 7.42
N THR A 141 -9.66 0.52 8.17
CA THR A 141 -10.78 1.43 7.85
C THR A 141 -10.35 2.58 6.94
N SER A 142 -9.10 2.98 7.01
CA SER A 142 -8.59 3.99 6.08
C SER A 142 -7.08 3.89 5.89
N VAL A 143 -6.65 4.41 4.75
CA VAL A 143 -5.24 4.60 4.41
C VAL A 143 -5.05 6.04 3.95
N THR A 144 -4.03 6.71 4.48
CA THR A 144 -3.55 7.99 3.98
C THR A 144 -2.17 7.79 3.40
N ILE A 145 -1.97 8.21 2.16
CA ILE A 145 -0.68 8.17 1.47
C ILE A 145 -0.18 9.60 1.30
N GLU A 146 0.96 9.90 1.93
CA GLU A 146 1.73 11.09 1.64
C GLU A 146 2.67 10.78 0.48
N GLU A 147 2.37 11.32 -0.69
CA GLU A 147 3.22 11.16 -1.88
C GLU A 147 4.43 12.08 -1.80
N THR A 148 4.22 13.29 -1.32
CA THR A 148 5.26 14.26 -0.99
C THR A 148 4.95 14.87 0.37
N ARG A 149 5.86 15.71 0.88
CA ARG A 149 5.61 16.47 2.11
C ARG A 149 4.41 17.43 2.00
N LYS A 150 4.03 17.79 0.77
CA LYS A 150 2.99 18.79 0.50
C LYS A 150 1.63 18.18 0.18
N CYS A 151 1.62 16.92 -0.26
CA CYS A 151 0.43 16.32 -0.86
C CYS A 151 0.17 14.95 -0.28
N SER A 152 -1.05 14.72 0.14
CA SER A 152 -1.52 13.43 0.61
C SER A 152 -2.93 13.14 0.12
N VAL A 153 -3.25 11.85 0.09
CA VAL A 153 -4.56 11.33 -0.26
C VAL A 153 -5.02 10.39 0.84
N SER A 154 -6.29 10.46 1.20
CA SER A 154 -6.91 9.53 2.13
C SER A 154 -8.07 8.80 1.46
N TYR A 155 -8.17 7.51 1.71
CA TYR A 155 -9.30 6.68 1.30
C TYR A 155 -9.79 5.88 2.50
N GLY A 156 -11.12 5.77 2.65
CA GLY A 156 -11.78 5.05 3.73
C GLY A 156 -12.62 5.97 4.63
N ASN A 157 -12.95 5.46 5.81
CA ASN A 157 -13.81 6.14 6.77
C ASN A 157 -13.02 6.89 7.84
#